data_659ea5480bb771554fb344302ee24917
#
_entry.id   659ea5480bb771554fb344302ee24917
#
_cell.length_a   1.000
_cell.length_b   1.000
_cell.length_c   1.000
_cell.angle_alpha   90.00
_cell.angle_beta   90.00
_cell.angle_gamma   90.00
#
_symmetry.space_group_name_H-M   'P 1'
#
loop_
_entity.id
_entity.type
_entity.pdbx_description
1 polymer ?
#
loop_
_entity_poly.entity_id
_entity_poly.type
_entity_poly.pdbx_seq_one_letter_code
_entity_poly.pdbx_strand_id
1 'polypeptide(L)'
;PTISLNPECVGLGTMQRVDPHHRLAEAVGALLEESGASVRLLEELPRRWERFADVALLPRDAFTSEAWSEHTGDGLWAAVAEALAVERVGRLGEISGELRESSVEMLRGDDDWVVRRENGIEYGYRFTECMFSAGNVNERRRMGEVGRSGETVVDLFCGIGYYSLPMLVAGQVAHVHA
;
A
#
# COMPACT_ATOMS: atom_id res chain seq x y z
N PRO A 1 24.93 13.09 41.06
CA PRO A 1 23.93 13.88 40.40
C PRO A 1 22.63 13.09 40.39
N THR A 2 21.65 13.60 41.15
CA THR A 2 20.33 13.01 41.32
C THR A 2 19.45 13.52 40.17
N ILE A 3 18.96 12.62 39.34
CA ILE A 3 18.00 12.96 38.27
C ILE A 3 16.62 13.01 38.92
N SER A 4 16.03 14.18 39.00
CA SER A 4 14.66 14.40 39.46
C SER A 4 13.73 14.23 38.25
N LEU A 5 12.83 13.24 38.30
CA LEU A 5 11.76 13.08 37.32
C LEU A 5 10.64 14.09 37.62
N ASN A 6 10.32 14.92 36.66
CA ASN A 6 9.21 15.87 36.74
C ASN A 6 7.87 15.10 36.65
N PRO A 7 6.96 15.21 37.66
CA PRO A 7 5.71 14.45 37.67
C PRO A 7 4.59 14.97 36.75
N GLU A 8 4.84 15.98 35.90
CA GLU A 8 3.84 16.57 35.05
C GLU A 8 3.70 15.91 33.65
N CYS A 9 4.38 14.78 33.39
CA CYS A 9 4.19 14.00 32.14
C CYS A 9 3.13 12.90 32.25
N VAL A 10 2.10 13.07 33.09
CA VAL A 10 0.99 12.15 33.20
C VAL A 10 -0.21 12.76 32.48
N GLY A 11 -0.41 12.37 31.21
CA GLY A 11 -1.63 12.77 30.49
C GLY A 11 -1.57 12.75 28.98
N LEU A 12 -0.71 11.94 28.35
CA LEU A 12 -0.98 11.53 26.96
C LEU A 12 -2.04 10.43 27.02
N GLY A 13 -3.30 10.84 27.00
CA GLY A 13 -4.41 9.93 26.76
C GLY A 13 -4.10 9.12 25.51
N THR A 14 -4.07 7.80 25.65
CA THR A 14 -4.05 6.87 24.52
C THR A 14 -5.27 7.22 23.67
N MET A 15 -5.08 7.97 22.58
CA MET A 15 -6.07 8.08 21.55
C MET A 15 -6.35 6.64 21.09
N GLN A 16 -7.50 6.11 21.49
CA GLN A 16 -7.97 4.82 21.02
C GLN A 16 -7.98 4.91 19.50
N ARG A 17 -7.08 4.17 18.85
CA ARG A 17 -7.09 4.07 17.38
C ARG A 17 -8.39 3.40 17.01
N VAL A 18 -9.32 4.18 16.47
CA VAL A 18 -10.57 3.64 15.93
C VAL A 18 -10.20 2.65 14.83
N ASP A 19 -10.81 1.46 14.89
CA ASP A 19 -10.58 0.41 13.91
C ASP A 19 -10.86 0.94 12.48
N PRO A 20 -9.92 0.79 11.54
CA PRO A 20 -10.13 1.21 10.15
C PRO A 20 -11.38 0.60 9.50
N HIS A 21 -11.75 -0.63 9.87
CA HIS A 21 -12.97 -1.26 9.39
C HIS A 21 -14.23 -0.55 9.90
N HIS A 22 -14.22 -0.11 11.15
CA HIS A 22 -15.32 0.65 11.73
C HIS A 22 -15.47 2.00 11.03
N ARG A 23 -14.36 2.73 10.82
CA ARG A 23 -14.39 4.00 10.09
C ARG A 23 -14.91 3.84 8.66
N LEU A 24 -14.49 2.78 7.97
CA LEU A 24 -14.96 2.48 6.62
C LEU A 24 -16.46 2.21 6.61
N ALA A 25 -16.96 1.41 7.56
CA ALA A 25 -18.38 1.11 7.67
C ALA A 25 -19.21 2.35 8.01
N GLU A 26 -18.73 3.21 8.90
CA GLU A 26 -19.40 4.49 9.23
C GLU A 26 -19.46 5.43 8.02
N ALA A 27 -18.33 5.66 7.34
CA ALA A 27 -18.25 6.59 6.22
C ALA A 27 -19.11 6.13 5.03
N VAL A 28 -19.04 4.86 4.69
CA VAL A 28 -19.85 4.29 3.61
C VAL A 28 -21.32 4.20 4.03
N GLY A 29 -21.61 3.87 5.28
CA GLY A 29 -22.98 3.83 5.82
C GLY A 29 -23.68 5.18 5.70
N ALA A 30 -23.03 6.27 6.09
CA ALA A 30 -23.56 7.62 5.95
C ALA A 30 -23.91 7.96 4.49
N LEU A 31 -23.03 7.59 3.55
CA LEU A 31 -23.25 7.82 2.11
C LEU A 31 -24.43 7.00 1.57
N LEU A 32 -24.59 5.74 2.01
CA LEU A 32 -25.71 4.90 1.62
C LEU A 32 -27.04 5.44 2.18
N GLU A 33 -27.05 5.94 3.41
CA GLU A 33 -28.22 6.56 4.02
C GLU A 33 -28.65 7.83 3.26
N GLU A 34 -27.70 8.70 2.90
CA GLU A 34 -27.97 9.91 2.11
C GLU A 34 -28.56 9.60 0.73
N SER A 35 -28.12 8.53 0.10
CA SER A 35 -28.62 8.09 -1.21
C SER A 35 -29.90 7.25 -1.15
N GLY A 36 -30.36 6.88 0.05
CA GLY A 36 -31.50 6.00 0.24
C GLY A 36 -31.21 4.53 -0.15
N ALA A 37 -29.94 4.18 -0.24
CA ALA A 37 -29.50 2.83 -0.58
C ALA A 37 -29.63 1.85 0.59
N SER A 38 -29.57 0.56 0.27
CA SER A 38 -29.67 -0.49 1.28
C SER A 38 -28.40 -0.57 2.13
N VAL A 39 -28.54 -0.43 3.45
CA VAL A 39 -27.45 -0.63 4.41
C VAL A 39 -26.88 -2.07 4.41
N ARG A 40 -27.57 -3.02 3.78
CA ARG A 40 -27.03 -4.39 3.59
C ARG A 40 -25.75 -4.41 2.76
N LEU A 41 -25.52 -3.41 1.94
CA LEU A 41 -24.26 -3.25 1.19
C LEU A 41 -23.04 -3.16 2.11
N LEU A 42 -23.21 -2.79 3.36
CA LEU A 42 -22.12 -2.79 4.33
C LEU A 42 -21.56 -4.22 4.63
N GLU A 43 -22.34 -5.25 4.38
CA GLU A 43 -21.89 -6.64 4.54
C GLU A 43 -20.86 -7.06 3.47
N GLU A 44 -20.85 -6.33 2.35
CA GLU A 44 -19.94 -6.54 1.22
C GLU A 44 -18.65 -5.71 1.29
N LEU A 45 -18.48 -4.91 2.34
CA LEU A 45 -17.28 -4.09 2.49
C LEU A 45 -16.01 -4.97 2.53
N PRO A 46 -14.92 -4.52 1.92
CA PRO A 46 -13.68 -5.26 1.91
C PRO A 46 -13.15 -5.44 3.34
N ARG A 47 -12.81 -6.68 3.68
CA ARG A 47 -12.26 -7.04 5.00
C ARG A 47 -10.75 -6.88 5.10
N ARG A 48 -10.08 -6.59 3.99
CA ARG A 48 -8.62 -6.40 3.90
C ARG A 48 -8.29 -5.51 2.72
N TRP A 49 -7.24 -4.78 2.83
CA TRP A 49 -6.63 -3.98 1.76
C TRP A 49 -5.13 -3.85 2.06
N GLU A 50 -4.36 -3.56 1.03
CA GLU A 50 -2.98 -3.16 1.24
C GLU A 50 -2.90 -1.64 1.41
N ARG A 51 -2.03 -1.20 2.32
CA ARG A 51 -1.74 0.22 2.49
C ARG A 51 -0.25 0.45 2.34
N PHE A 52 0.11 1.37 1.47
CA PHE A 52 1.50 1.82 1.28
C PHE A 52 1.51 3.29 0.87
N ALA A 53 2.47 4.03 1.42
CA ALA A 53 2.48 5.50 1.28
C ALA A 53 1.09 6.09 1.59
N ASP A 54 0.52 6.84 0.68
CA ASP A 54 -0.81 7.44 0.71
C ASP A 54 -1.84 6.68 -0.14
N VAL A 55 -1.57 5.42 -0.49
CA VAL A 55 -2.44 4.56 -1.31
C VAL A 55 -3.09 3.47 -0.46
N ALA A 56 -4.39 3.25 -0.65
CA ALA A 56 -5.08 2.01 -0.29
C ALA A 56 -5.38 1.22 -1.56
N LEU A 57 -4.91 -0.02 -1.60
CA LEU A 57 -5.17 -0.95 -2.70
C LEU A 57 -6.20 -1.98 -2.24
N LEU A 58 -7.40 -1.86 -2.77
CA LEU A 58 -8.54 -2.69 -2.47
C LEU A 58 -8.44 -4.04 -3.18
N PRO A 59 -9.02 -5.11 -2.63
CA PRO A 59 -9.14 -6.37 -3.33
C PRO A 59 -9.99 -6.23 -4.59
N ARG A 60 -9.79 -7.16 -5.53
CA ARG A 60 -10.40 -7.15 -6.86
C ARG A 60 -11.93 -7.14 -6.84
N ASP A 61 -12.53 -7.80 -5.87
CA ASP A 61 -13.97 -7.95 -5.71
C ASP A 61 -14.62 -6.81 -4.91
N ALA A 62 -13.82 -5.83 -4.43
CA ALA A 62 -14.35 -4.74 -3.63
C ALA A 62 -15.25 -3.82 -4.46
N PHE A 63 -16.49 -3.64 -4.02
CA PHE A 63 -17.50 -2.76 -4.64
C PHE A 63 -17.82 -3.10 -6.10
N THR A 64 -17.79 -4.40 -6.47
CA THR A 64 -17.99 -4.85 -7.87
C THR A 64 -19.30 -5.58 -8.09
N SER A 65 -20.06 -5.91 -7.05
CA SER A 65 -21.37 -6.55 -7.25
C SER A 65 -22.34 -5.61 -7.96
N GLU A 66 -23.33 -6.18 -8.62
CA GLU A 66 -24.37 -5.44 -9.33
C GLU A 66 -25.08 -4.44 -8.38
N ALA A 67 -25.21 -4.78 -7.11
CA ALA A 67 -25.82 -3.92 -6.11
C ALA A 67 -25.02 -2.63 -5.83
N TRP A 68 -23.71 -2.59 -6.14
CA TRP A 68 -22.88 -1.40 -6.05
C TRP A 68 -22.91 -0.53 -7.30
N SER A 69 -23.41 -1.02 -8.43
CA SER A 69 -23.28 -0.37 -9.75
C SER A 69 -23.78 1.10 -9.77
N GLU A 70 -24.86 1.38 -9.05
CA GLU A 70 -25.45 2.74 -8.96
C GLU A 70 -24.82 3.60 -7.85
N HIS A 71 -23.98 3.03 -7.01
CA HIS A 71 -23.38 3.69 -5.84
C HIS A 71 -21.88 3.93 -5.97
N THR A 72 -21.25 3.39 -7.02
CA THR A 72 -19.83 3.64 -7.30
C THR A 72 -19.65 5.01 -7.97
N GLY A 73 -18.66 5.76 -7.49
CA GLY A 73 -18.33 7.09 -8.02
C GLY A 73 -17.48 7.89 -7.06
N ASP A 74 -17.18 9.14 -7.42
CA ASP A 74 -16.24 10.00 -6.70
C ASP A 74 -16.59 10.16 -5.21
N GLY A 75 -17.88 10.21 -4.87
CA GLY A 75 -18.35 10.30 -3.48
C GLY A 75 -17.95 9.08 -2.65
N LEU A 76 -18.15 7.88 -3.19
CA LEU A 76 -17.74 6.63 -2.53
C LEU A 76 -16.22 6.58 -2.35
N TRP A 77 -15.47 6.90 -3.40
CA TRP A 77 -14.01 6.82 -3.33
C TRP A 77 -13.41 7.88 -2.41
N ALA A 78 -14.07 9.04 -2.29
CA ALA A 78 -13.70 10.05 -1.30
C ALA A 78 -13.93 9.55 0.14
N ALA A 79 -15.10 8.95 0.41
CA ALA A 79 -15.42 8.40 1.72
C ALA A 79 -14.47 7.25 2.12
N VAL A 80 -14.14 6.37 1.17
CA VAL A 80 -13.15 5.29 1.37
C VAL A 80 -11.77 5.87 1.69
N ALA A 81 -11.30 6.85 0.93
CA ALA A 81 -9.99 7.47 1.12
C ALA A 81 -9.89 8.14 2.50
N GLU A 82 -10.90 8.89 2.90
CA GLU A 82 -10.97 9.53 4.21
C GLU A 82 -10.97 8.50 5.35
N ALA A 83 -11.84 7.48 5.26
CA ALA A 83 -11.94 6.43 6.27
C ALA A 83 -10.62 5.66 6.45
N LEU A 84 -9.90 5.41 5.38
CA LEU A 84 -8.62 4.71 5.40
C LEU A 84 -7.42 5.63 5.64
N ALA A 85 -7.64 6.95 5.73
CA ALA A 85 -6.61 7.98 5.88
C ALA A 85 -5.54 7.86 4.79
N VAL A 86 -5.97 7.88 3.53
CA VAL A 86 -5.13 7.87 2.32
C VAL A 86 -5.62 8.94 1.35
N GLU A 87 -4.80 9.30 0.37
CA GLU A 87 -5.17 10.26 -0.68
C GLU A 87 -5.64 9.55 -1.94
N ARG A 88 -5.05 8.37 -2.21
CA ARG A 88 -5.29 7.59 -3.42
C ARG A 88 -5.90 6.24 -3.10
N VAL A 89 -6.79 5.79 -3.96
CA VAL A 89 -7.44 4.48 -3.86
C VAL A 89 -7.33 3.78 -5.20
N GLY A 90 -6.82 2.56 -5.17
CA GLY A 90 -6.78 1.65 -6.30
C GLY A 90 -7.52 0.36 -5.99
N ARG A 91 -7.88 -0.38 -7.02
CA ARG A 91 -8.44 -1.73 -6.92
C ARG A 91 -7.62 -2.69 -7.76
N LEU A 92 -7.27 -3.84 -7.21
CA LEU A 92 -6.60 -4.90 -7.94
C LEU A 92 -7.48 -5.35 -9.12
N GLY A 93 -6.91 -5.37 -10.30
CA GLY A 93 -7.54 -5.90 -11.49
C GLY A 93 -7.22 -7.38 -11.72
N GLU A 94 -7.51 -7.84 -12.93
CA GLU A 94 -7.14 -9.19 -13.36
C GLU A 94 -5.63 -9.28 -13.60
N ILE A 95 -5.04 -10.38 -13.13
CA ILE A 95 -3.69 -10.74 -13.57
C ILE A 95 -3.85 -11.32 -14.97
N SER A 96 -3.43 -10.58 -15.98
CA SER A 96 -3.52 -10.97 -17.37
C SER A 96 -2.14 -11.10 -18.00
N GLY A 97 -2.07 -11.93 -19.07
CA GLY A 97 -0.88 -12.11 -19.87
C GLY A 97 0.16 -13.10 -19.30
N GLU A 98 1.07 -13.51 -20.18
CA GLU A 98 2.18 -14.42 -19.86
C GLU A 98 3.16 -13.82 -18.86
N LEU A 99 3.26 -12.49 -18.80
CA LEU A 99 4.15 -11.75 -17.91
C LEU A 99 3.57 -11.47 -16.52
N ARG A 100 2.33 -11.94 -16.24
CA ARG A 100 1.64 -11.70 -14.95
C ARG A 100 1.61 -10.21 -14.57
N GLU A 101 1.28 -9.38 -15.53
CA GLU A 101 1.13 -7.96 -15.29
C GLU A 101 0.02 -7.73 -14.27
N SER A 102 0.37 -7.05 -13.19
CA SER A 102 -0.60 -6.60 -12.20
C SER A 102 -1.33 -5.43 -12.80
N SER A 103 -2.61 -5.59 -13.11
CA SER A 103 -3.44 -4.44 -13.41
C SER A 103 -4.02 -3.87 -12.14
N VAL A 104 -3.94 -2.56 -11.98
CA VAL A 104 -4.63 -1.83 -10.93
C VAL A 104 -5.48 -0.76 -11.58
N GLU A 105 -6.76 -0.76 -11.23
CA GLU A 105 -7.66 0.32 -11.59
C GLU A 105 -7.54 1.44 -10.58
N MET A 106 -7.26 2.66 -11.04
CA MET A 106 -7.31 3.86 -10.21
C MET A 106 -8.76 4.26 -9.98
N LEU A 107 -9.18 4.26 -8.72
CA LEU A 107 -10.53 4.68 -8.31
C LEU A 107 -10.53 6.13 -7.83
N ARG A 108 -9.42 6.60 -7.26
CA ARG A 108 -9.22 7.96 -6.80
C ARG A 108 -7.74 8.35 -6.89
N GLY A 109 -7.49 9.56 -7.39
CA GLY A 109 -6.16 10.14 -7.63
C GLY A 109 -5.73 10.02 -9.09
N ASP A 110 -4.79 10.88 -9.48
CA ASP A 110 -4.36 11.03 -10.87
C ASP A 110 -2.92 10.52 -11.11
N ASP A 111 -2.19 10.21 -10.03
CA ASP A 111 -0.79 9.76 -10.09
C ASP A 111 -0.66 8.38 -9.48
N ASP A 112 0.01 7.50 -10.19
CA ASP A 112 0.28 6.12 -9.78
C ASP A 112 1.71 5.89 -9.29
N TRP A 113 2.53 6.95 -9.23
CA TRP A 113 3.89 6.87 -8.73
C TRP A 113 3.92 6.77 -7.20
N VAL A 114 4.65 5.80 -6.69
CA VAL A 114 4.89 5.63 -5.25
C VAL A 114 6.35 5.41 -4.94
N VAL A 115 6.75 5.79 -3.73
CA VAL A 115 8.07 5.50 -3.18
C VAL A 115 7.90 4.70 -1.90
N ARG A 116 8.48 3.50 -1.88
CA ARG A 116 8.58 2.68 -0.68
C ARG A 116 9.99 2.70 -0.13
N ARG A 117 10.10 2.82 1.18
CA ARG A 117 11.39 2.75 1.88
C ARG A 117 11.51 1.42 2.61
N GLU A 118 12.59 0.70 2.33
CA GLU A 118 12.89 -0.57 2.98
C GLU A 118 14.41 -0.76 3.09
N ASN A 119 14.90 -1.13 4.27
CA ASN A 119 16.34 -1.35 4.52
C ASN A 119 17.25 -0.19 4.07
N GLY A 120 16.79 1.06 4.17
CA GLY A 120 17.53 2.25 3.74
C GLY A 120 17.53 2.52 2.24
N ILE A 121 16.73 1.77 1.47
CA ILE A 121 16.58 1.90 0.02
C ILE A 121 15.21 2.48 -0.30
N GLU A 122 15.16 3.39 -1.26
CA GLU A 122 13.93 3.92 -1.82
C GLU A 122 13.62 3.22 -3.16
N TYR A 123 12.47 2.55 -3.21
CA TYR A 123 11.94 1.93 -4.41
C TYR A 123 10.84 2.82 -4.98
N GLY A 124 11.15 3.52 -6.08
CA GLY A 124 10.16 4.31 -6.82
C GLY A 124 9.60 3.49 -7.98
N TYR A 125 8.28 3.39 -8.07
CA TYR A 125 7.61 2.64 -9.14
C TYR A 125 6.17 3.08 -9.35
N ARG A 126 5.61 2.73 -10.52
CA ARG A 126 4.18 2.87 -10.81
C ARG A 126 3.43 1.66 -10.29
N PHE A 127 2.58 1.85 -9.29
CA PHE A 127 1.87 0.72 -8.67
C PHE A 127 0.76 0.13 -9.56
N THR A 128 0.37 0.82 -10.63
CA THR A 128 -0.54 0.29 -11.64
C THR A 128 0.16 -0.71 -12.57
N GLU A 129 1.47 -0.57 -12.77
CA GLU A 129 2.26 -1.38 -13.69
C GLU A 129 3.10 -2.44 -12.95
N CYS A 130 3.53 -2.14 -11.73
CA CYS A 130 4.44 -2.98 -10.96
C CYS A 130 3.86 -3.35 -9.61
N MET A 131 3.92 -4.64 -9.27
CA MET A 131 3.53 -5.12 -7.96
C MET A 131 4.73 -5.14 -7.02
N PHE A 132 4.62 -4.45 -5.88
CA PHE A 132 5.62 -4.56 -4.82
C PHE A 132 5.29 -5.77 -3.92
N SER A 133 6.15 -6.78 -3.96
CA SER A 133 6.04 -7.90 -3.02
C SER A 133 6.48 -7.46 -1.62
N ALA A 134 5.53 -7.28 -0.72
CA ALA A 134 5.82 -6.95 0.68
C ALA A 134 6.47 -8.10 1.45
N GLY A 135 6.40 -9.33 0.92
CA GLY A 135 7.15 -10.48 1.41
C GLY A 135 8.66 -10.33 1.14
N ASN A 136 9.44 -11.29 1.58
CA ASN A 136 10.87 -11.38 1.27
C ASN A 136 11.77 -10.20 1.75
N VAL A 137 11.32 -9.38 2.70
CA VAL A 137 12.12 -8.29 3.28
C VAL A 137 13.49 -8.79 3.77
N ASN A 138 13.49 -9.94 4.44
CA ASN A 138 14.72 -10.54 4.96
C ASN A 138 15.64 -11.01 3.82
N GLU A 139 15.07 -11.53 2.73
CA GLU A 139 15.86 -11.96 1.57
C GLU A 139 16.49 -10.77 0.85
N ARG A 140 15.74 -9.68 0.67
CA ARG A 140 16.30 -8.44 0.11
C ARG A 140 17.45 -7.90 0.95
N ARG A 141 17.32 -7.92 2.27
CA ARG A 141 18.40 -7.54 3.17
C ARG A 141 19.61 -8.47 3.01
N ARG A 142 19.38 -9.78 2.99
CA ARG A 142 20.43 -10.79 2.79
C ARG A 142 21.20 -10.59 1.48
N MET A 143 20.49 -10.20 0.39
CA MET A 143 21.14 -9.92 -0.88
C MET A 143 22.12 -8.74 -0.80
N GLY A 144 21.85 -7.73 0.01
CA GLY A 144 22.81 -6.68 0.32
C GLY A 144 24.07 -7.18 1.05
N GLU A 145 23.97 -8.28 1.79
CA GLU A 145 25.10 -8.90 2.51
C GLU A 145 25.90 -9.87 1.64
N VAL A 146 25.32 -10.39 0.55
CA VAL A 146 25.97 -11.35 -0.38
C VAL A 146 26.91 -10.65 -1.36
N GLY A 147 26.55 -9.46 -1.83
CA GLY A 147 27.36 -8.70 -2.77
C GLY A 147 28.70 -8.32 -2.16
N ARG A 148 29.80 -8.46 -2.92
CA ARG A 148 31.15 -8.08 -2.51
C ARG A 148 31.59 -6.79 -3.18
N SER A 149 32.30 -5.99 -2.42
CA SER A 149 32.83 -4.73 -2.94
C SER A 149 33.66 -4.93 -4.22
N GLY A 150 33.35 -4.17 -5.25
CA GLY A 150 34.04 -4.19 -6.53
C GLY A 150 33.57 -5.26 -7.53
N GLU A 151 32.63 -6.14 -7.16
CA GLU A 151 32.07 -7.13 -8.09
C GLU A 151 31.17 -6.49 -9.14
N THR A 152 31.03 -7.15 -10.28
CA THR A 152 30.02 -6.91 -11.31
C THR A 152 28.98 -8.03 -11.23
N VAL A 153 27.71 -7.66 -11.09
CA VAL A 153 26.58 -8.57 -10.98
C VAL A 153 25.72 -8.48 -12.23
N VAL A 154 25.16 -9.60 -12.65
CA VAL A 154 24.12 -9.66 -13.70
C VAL A 154 22.83 -10.13 -13.06
N ASP A 155 21.78 -9.30 -13.14
CA ASP A 155 20.45 -9.63 -12.66
C ASP A 155 19.51 -9.81 -13.86
N LEU A 156 19.23 -11.06 -14.20
CA LEU A 156 18.41 -11.40 -15.37
C LEU A 156 16.92 -11.16 -15.18
N PHE A 157 16.47 -10.89 -13.95
CA PHE A 157 15.07 -10.75 -13.58
C PHE A 157 14.88 -9.61 -12.58
N CYS A 158 15.56 -8.50 -12.77
CA CYS A 158 15.67 -7.43 -11.77
C CYS A 158 14.34 -6.81 -11.35
N GLY A 159 13.36 -6.74 -12.26
CA GLY A 159 12.11 -6.03 -12.01
C GLY A 159 12.38 -4.59 -11.58
N ILE A 160 11.85 -4.20 -10.42
CA ILE A 160 12.10 -2.88 -9.83
C ILE A 160 13.41 -2.80 -9.01
N GLY A 161 14.30 -3.75 -9.18
CA GLY A 161 15.60 -3.78 -8.50
C GLY A 161 15.60 -4.44 -7.13
N TYR A 162 14.72 -5.40 -6.88
CA TYR A 162 14.56 -6.04 -5.56
C TYR A 162 15.85 -6.57 -4.95
N TYR A 163 16.74 -7.11 -5.76
CA TYR A 163 18.03 -7.66 -5.33
C TYR A 163 19.19 -6.77 -5.76
N SER A 164 19.10 -6.17 -6.93
CA SER A 164 20.11 -5.28 -7.47
C SER A 164 20.38 -4.07 -6.57
N LEU A 165 19.34 -3.39 -6.10
CA LEU A 165 19.50 -2.20 -5.26
C LEU A 165 20.12 -2.51 -3.89
N PRO A 166 19.74 -3.56 -3.15
CA PRO A 166 20.45 -3.96 -1.95
C PRO A 166 21.93 -4.27 -2.18
N MET A 167 22.29 -4.96 -3.27
CA MET A 167 23.70 -5.26 -3.60
C MET A 167 24.49 -3.98 -3.90
N LEU A 168 23.90 -3.02 -4.59
CA LEU A 168 24.55 -1.73 -4.87
C LEU A 168 24.75 -0.88 -3.62
N VAL A 169 23.72 -0.81 -2.76
CA VAL A 169 23.72 0.10 -1.61
C VAL A 169 24.47 -0.50 -0.42
N ALA A 170 24.18 -1.73 -0.04
CA ALA A 170 24.77 -2.38 1.14
C ALA A 170 25.99 -3.25 0.78
N GLY A 171 25.92 -4.00 -0.32
CA GLY A 171 27.00 -4.86 -0.78
C GLY A 171 28.15 -4.12 -1.44
N GLN A 172 27.93 -2.87 -1.86
CA GLN A 172 28.93 -2.04 -2.54
C GLN A 172 29.50 -2.68 -3.81
N VAL A 173 28.70 -3.45 -4.55
CA VAL A 173 29.09 -3.96 -5.86
C VAL A 173 29.37 -2.80 -6.80
N ALA A 174 30.33 -2.97 -7.71
CA ALA A 174 30.73 -1.87 -8.60
C ALA A 174 29.70 -1.61 -9.70
N HIS A 175 29.13 -2.65 -10.26
CA HIS A 175 28.17 -2.56 -11.36
C HIS A 175 27.10 -3.67 -11.24
N VAL A 176 25.88 -3.31 -11.67
CA VAL A 176 24.82 -4.29 -11.93
C VAL A 176 24.34 -4.09 -13.37
N HIS A 177 24.31 -5.17 -14.12
CA HIS A 177 23.62 -5.27 -15.41
C HIS A 177 22.26 -5.92 -15.19
N ALA A 178 21.16 -5.23 -15.53
CA ALA A 178 19.80 -5.62 -15.25
C ALA A 178 18.90 -5.42 -16.48
#